data_17109878dba3dbf237c31bf61888347a
#
_entry.id   17109878dba3dbf237c31bf61888347a
#
_cell.length_a   1.000
_cell.length_b   1.000
_cell.length_c   1.000
_cell.angle_alpha   90.00
_cell.angle_beta   90.00
_cell.angle_gamma   90.00
#
_symmetry.space_group_name_H-M   'P 1'
#
loop_
_entity.id
_entity.type
_entity.pdbx_description
1 polymer ?
#
loop_
_entity_poly.entity_id
_entity_poly.type
_entity_poly.pdbx_seq_one_letter_code
_entity_poly.pdbx_strand_id
1 'polypeptide(L)'
;MNYLEAEDLTTGYGRQVISEALNCSFEAGTITSIIGPNGCGKSTLLKTLARILPAEKGKVFIKNQELQHFSSKEVAQELAILSQTPENTIDLSVFDLVSFGRYPYQSGWKSVTTEDQEYIQWALELTGLTELARESVAILSGGQRQRVWIAMALVQDTDILILDEPTTYLDPAHQLEILNVLKRINQEHQKTIVMTIHDINLASRFSDRVIAMKEGKIINEGTPQEVITVTGLADVFEIGRAS
;
A
#
# COMPACT_ATOMS: atom_id res chain seq x y z
N MET A 1 9.38 4.38 16.50
CA MET A 1 9.71 5.64 15.79
C MET A 1 8.78 5.71 14.60
N ASN A 2 8.07 6.82 14.45
CA ASN A 2 7.16 7.00 13.32
C ASN A 2 7.98 7.18 12.03
N TYR A 3 7.55 6.50 10.98
CA TYR A 3 8.24 6.50 9.69
C TYR A 3 7.53 7.37 8.67
N LEU A 4 6.19 7.37 8.72
CA LEU A 4 5.29 8.18 7.90
C LEU A 4 4.25 8.81 8.82
N GLU A 5 4.01 10.11 8.70
CA GLU A 5 3.06 10.84 9.55
C GLU A 5 2.26 11.84 8.73
N ALA A 6 1.04 12.07 9.14
CA ALA A 6 0.19 13.15 8.63
C ALA A 6 -0.26 14.04 9.78
N GLU A 7 -0.11 15.35 9.61
CA GLU A 7 -0.53 16.37 10.57
C GLU A 7 -1.55 17.31 9.93
N ASP A 8 -2.73 17.42 10.57
CA ASP A 8 -3.86 18.25 10.15
C ASP A 8 -4.20 18.13 8.67
N LEU A 9 -4.03 16.90 8.12
CA LEU A 9 -4.10 16.63 6.71
C LEU A 9 -5.53 16.76 6.18
N THR A 10 -5.74 17.63 5.22
CA THR A 10 -6.98 17.76 4.46
C THR A 10 -6.76 17.19 3.06
N THR A 11 -7.61 16.23 2.66
CA THR A 11 -7.48 15.49 1.40
C THR A 11 -8.74 15.65 0.56
N GLY A 12 -8.60 15.66 -0.77
CA GLY A 12 -9.75 15.80 -1.66
C GLY A 12 -9.39 15.82 -3.13
N TYR A 13 -10.37 16.11 -3.97
CA TYR A 13 -10.24 16.25 -5.41
C TYR A 13 -10.77 17.62 -5.85
N GLY A 14 -9.86 18.56 -6.05
CA GLY A 14 -10.21 19.93 -6.42
C GLY A 14 -11.08 20.60 -5.37
N ARG A 15 -12.37 20.85 -5.66
CA ARG A 15 -13.29 21.51 -4.71
C ARG A 15 -13.95 20.55 -3.71
N GLN A 16 -13.83 19.26 -3.91
CA GLN A 16 -14.47 18.26 -3.07
C GLN A 16 -13.50 17.78 -2.00
N VAL A 17 -13.68 18.26 -0.78
CA VAL A 17 -12.96 17.77 0.39
C VAL A 17 -13.53 16.41 0.77
N ILE A 18 -12.64 15.43 0.99
CA ILE A 18 -12.97 14.06 1.40
C ILE A 18 -12.69 13.85 2.88
N SER A 19 -11.58 14.39 3.35
CA SER A 19 -11.20 14.31 4.77
C SER A 19 -10.60 15.64 5.23
N GLU A 20 -10.87 16.02 6.48
CA GLU A 20 -10.37 17.26 7.07
C GLU A 20 -9.60 16.98 8.36
N ALA A 21 -8.47 17.67 8.52
CA ALA A 21 -7.65 17.67 9.73
C ALA A 21 -7.31 16.25 10.25
N LEU A 22 -6.98 15.32 9.34
CA LEU A 22 -6.54 13.99 9.72
C LEU A 22 -5.15 14.03 10.35
N ASN A 23 -5.03 13.33 11.48
CA ASN A 23 -3.76 13.07 12.14
C ASN A 23 -3.58 11.55 12.23
N CYS A 24 -2.51 11.01 11.66
CA CYS A 24 -2.18 9.58 11.75
C CYS A 24 -0.68 9.36 11.62
N SER A 25 -0.21 8.25 12.17
CA SER A 25 1.19 7.87 12.12
C SER A 25 1.36 6.38 11.87
N PHE A 26 2.44 6.03 11.17
CA PHE A 26 2.79 4.67 10.80
C PHE A 26 4.19 4.36 11.34
N GLU A 27 4.27 3.35 12.19
CA GLU A 27 5.52 2.97 12.85
C GLU A 27 6.40 2.15 11.92
N ALA A 28 7.72 2.36 12.02
CA ALA A 28 8.71 1.61 11.25
C ALA A 28 8.59 0.09 11.48
N GLY A 29 8.65 -0.67 10.40
CA GLY A 29 8.65 -2.15 10.45
C GLY A 29 7.33 -2.77 10.88
N THR A 30 6.22 -2.02 10.87
CA THR A 30 4.89 -2.54 11.20
C THR A 30 4.00 -2.70 9.96
N ILE A 31 3.00 -3.56 10.07
CA ILE A 31 1.90 -3.66 9.11
C ILE A 31 0.69 -2.92 9.70
N THR A 32 0.28 -1.84 9.06
CA THR A 32 -0.93 -1.08 9.41
C THR A 32 -2.01 -1.27 8.36
N SER A 33 -3.18 -1.75 8.76
CA SER A 33 -4.35 -1.82 7.89
C SER A 33 -5.32 -0.68 8.15
N ILE A 34 -5.81 -0.07 7.07
CA ILE A 34 -6.88 0.94 7.12
C ILE A 34 -8.17 0.25 6.71
N ILE A 35 -9.16 0.24 7.61
CA ILE A 35 -10.48 -0.34 7.41
C ILE A 35 -11.56 0.73 7.40
N GLY A 36 -12.72 0.43 6.83
CA GLY A 36 -13.88 1.33 6.82
C GLY A 36 -14.76 1.12 5.60
N PRO A 37 -15.96 1.72 5.55
CA PRO A 37 -16.89 1.60 4.44
C PRO A 37 -16.29 2.08 3.11
N ASN A 38 -16.90 1.64 1.99
CA ASN A 38 -16.54 2.15 0.68
C ASN A 38 -16.82 3.66 0.61
N GLY A 39 -15.91 4.40 -0.04
CA GLY A 39 -16.04 5.85 -0.18
C GLY A 39 -15.72 6.67 1.07
N CYS A 40 -15.28 6.08 2.19
CA CYS A 40 -14.93 6.82 3.40
C CYS A 40 -13.60 7.58 3.36
N GLY A 41 -12.84 7.51 2.23
CA GLY A 41 -11.61 8.30 2.05
C GLY A 41 -10.30 7.54 2.17
N LYS A 42 -10.29 6.20 2.37
CA LYS A 42 -9.07 5.38 2.52
C LYS A 42 -8.07 5.56 1.38
N SER A 43 -8.50 5.30 0.15
CA SER A 43 -7.66 5.42 -1.05
C SER A 43 -7.19 6.85 -1.29
N THR A 44 -8.01 7.86 -0.93
CA THR A 44 -7.64 9.27 -1.02
C THR A 44 -6.53 9.59 -0.03
N LEU A 45 -6.65 9.10 1.22
CA LEU A 45 -5.60 9.23 2.23
C LEU A 45 -4.29 8.59 1.74
N LEU A 46 -4.31 7.32 1.28
CA LEU A 46 -3.11 6.64 0.78
C LEU A 46 -2.44 7.39 -0.38
N LYS A 47 -3.23 7.88 -1.34
CA LYS A 47 -2.71 8.66 -2.48
C LYS A 47 -2.10 9.99 -2.05
N THR A 48 -2.65 10.63 -1.00
CA THR A 48 -2.11 11.88 -0.47
C THR A 48 -0.83 11.62 0.33
N LEU A 49 -0.79 10.57 1.15
CA LEU A 49 0.42 10.13 1.85
C LEU A 49 1.57 9.79 0.89
N ALA A 50 1.25 9.24 -0.28
CA ALA A 50 2.23 8.94 -1.33
C ALA A 50 2.51 10.11 -2.30
N ARG A 51 1.95 11.30 -2.05
CA ARG A 51 2.07 12.49 -2.90
C ARG A 51 1.62 12.27 -4.36
N ILE A 52 0.73 11.29 -4.61
CA ILE A 52 0.00 11.15 -5.88
C ILE A 52 -1.08 12.22 -5.98
N LEU A 53 -1.77 12.47 -4.86
CA LEU A 53 -2.69 13.60 -4.71
C LEU A 53 -2.01 14.66 -3.84
N PRO A 54 -2.12 15.95 -4.21
CA PRO A 54 -1.66 17.03 -3.35
C PRO A 54 -2.51 17.08 -2.07
N ALA A 55 -1.88 17.40 -0.95
CA ALA A 55 -2.61 17.78 0.25
C ALA A 55 -3.24 19.16 0.04
N GLU A 56 -4.53 19.31 0.36
CA GLU A 56 -5.22 20.61 0.33
C GLU A 56 -4.76 21.50 1.49
N LYS A 57 -4.55 20.90 2.67
CA LYS A 57 -3.97 21.51 3.87
C LYS A 57 -3.23 20.45 4.69
N GLY A 58 -2.46 20.93 5.67
CA GLY A 58 -1.69 20.06 6.55
C GLY A 58 -0.40 19.59 5.89
N LYS A 59 0.26 18.62 6.52
CA LYS A 59 1.59 18.16 6.14
C LYS A 59 1.71 16.64 6.24
N VAL A 60 2.58 16.09 5.41
CA VAL A 60 3.02 14.69 5.49
C VAL A 60 4.52 14.68 5.72
N PHE A 61 4.98 13.81 6.62
CA PHE A 61 6.39 13.65 6.96
C PHE A 61 6.84 12.23 6.71
N ILE A 62 8.04 12.06 6.18
CA ILE A 62 8.77 10.80 6.14
C ILE A 62 10.04 10.99 6.99
N LYS A 63 10.26 10.13 7.99
CA LYS A 63 11.43 10.21 8.90
C LYS A 63 11.60 11.61 9.49
N ASN A 64 10.52 12.26 9.94
CA ASN A 64 10.47 13.64 10.47
C ASN A 64 10.84 14.74 9.46
N GLN A 65 10.96 14.44 8.18
CA GLN A 65 11.17 15.42 7.13
C GLN A 65 9.90 15.62 6.31
N GLU A 66 9.49 16.87 6.11
CA GLU A 66 8.26 17.19 5.38
C GLU A 66 8.35 16.74 3.91
N LEU A 67 7.36 15.97 3.45
CA LEU A 67 7.31 15.31 2.15
C LEU A 67 7.40 16.27 0.96
N GLN A 68 6.96 17.52 1.14
CA GLN A 68 7.04 18.53 0.08
C GLN A 68 8.47 18.95 -0.26
N HIS A 69 9.43 18.74 0.65
CA HIS A 69 10.85 19.09 0.45
C HIS A 69 11.60 18.04 -0.38
N PHE A 70 11.02 16.85 -0.58
CA PHE A 70 11.61 15.81 -1.42
C PHE A 70 11.30 16.06 -2.90
N SER A 71 12.25 15.79 -3.78
CA SER A 71 11.98 15.64 -5.20
C SER A 71 11.09 14.41 -5.46
N SER A 72 10.46 14.30 -6.63
CA SER A 72 9.65 13.12 -6.96
C SER A 72 10.48 11.84 -7.00
N LYS A 73 11.75 11.94 -7.34
CA LYS A 73 12.69 10.81 -7.35
C LYS A 73 13.02 10.37 -5.93
N GLU A 74 13.28 11.29 -5.02
CA GLU A 74 13.54 10.99 -3.61
C GLU A 74 12.32 10.35 -2.95
N VAL A 75 11.10 10.86 -3.19
CA VAL A 75 9.87 10.19 -2.69
C VAL A 75 9.78 8.76 -3.18
N ALA A 76 10.05 8.53 -4.46
CA ALA A 76 10.01 7.19 -5.05
C ALA A 76 11.16 6.28 -4.57
N GLN A 77 12.18 6.79 -3.89
CA GLN A 77 13.21 6.02 -3.21
C GLN A 77 12.90 5.75 -1.74
N GLU A 78 11.96 6.48 -1.13
CA GLU A 78 11.54 6.30 0.26
C GLU A 78 10.27 5.46 0.39
N LEU A 79 9.32 5.60 -0.54
CA LEU A 79 8.07 4.86 -0.52
C LEU A 79 7.66 4.35 -1.90
N ALA A 80 7.15 3.14 -1.94
CA ALA A 80 6.46 2.55 -3.09
C ALA A 80 4.96 2.54 -2.84
N ILE A 81 4.18 2.80 -3.89
CA ILE A 81 2.73 2.70 -3.83
C ILE A 81 2.21 1.80 -4.94
N LEU A 82 1.35 0.86 -4.55
CA LEU A 82 0.50 0.10 -5.44
C LEU A 82 -0.94 0.61 -5.30
N SER A 83 -1.37 1.41 -6.26
CA SER A 83 -2.78 1.78 -6.43
C SER A 83 -3.56 0.59 -6.99
N GLN A 84 -4.89 0.67 -7.01
CA GLN A 84 -5.73 -0.35 -7.67
C GLN A 84 -5.16 -0.71 -9.04
N THR A 85 -4.95 -2.02 -9.25
CA THR A 85 -4.32 -2.53 -10.46
C THR A 85 -5.20 -2.26 -11.69
N PRO A 86 -4.62 -1.78 -12.79
CA PRO A 86 -5.37 -1.62 -14.03
C PRO A 86 -5.87 -2.99 -14.53
N GLU A 87 -7.14 -3.07 -14.92
CA GLU A 87 -7.72 -4.28 -15.54
C GLU A 87 -7.15 -4.53 -16.96
N ASN A 88 -6.51 -3.55 -17.55
CA ASN A 88 -5.97 -3.64 -18.90
C ASN A 88 -4.80 -4.62 -18.96
N THR A 89 -4.91 -5.58 -19.87
CA THR A 89 -3.84 -6.52 -20.19
C THR A 89 -2.64 -5.77 -20.76
N ILE A 90 -1.52 -5.85 -20.05
CA ILE A 90 -0.25 -5.30 -20.51
C ILE A 90 0.49 -6.43 -21.22
N ASP A 91 0.82 -6.24 -22.50
CA ASP A 91 1.60 -7.20 -23.28
C ASP A 91 3.10 -7.00 -23.04
N LEU A 92 3.49 -7.27 -21.78
CA LEU A 92 4.88 -7.25 -21.32
C LEU A 92 5.17 -8.56 -20.61
N SER A 93 6.44 -8.97 -20.60
CA SER A 93 6.86 -10.06 -19.73
C SER A 93 6.79 -9.63 -18.26
N VAL A 94 6.68 -10.60 -17.35
CA VAL A 94 6.76 -10.36 -15.90
C VAL A 94 8.04 -9.62 -15.55
N PHE A 95 9.17 -10.05 -16.12
CA PHE A 95 10.47 -9.40 -15.90
C PHE A 95 10.45 -7.93 -16.32
N ASP A 96 9.94 -7.64 -17.53
CA ASP A 96 9.90 -6.26 -18.03
C ASP A 96 9.03 -5.37 -17.17
N LEU A 97 7.84 -5.84 -16.75
CA LEU A 97 6.95 -5.08 -15.89
C LEU A 97 7.58 -4.82 -14.50
N VAL A 98 8.17 -5.84 -13.89
CA VAL A 98 8.84 -5.70 -12.59
C VAL A 98 10.02 -4.74 -12.69
N SER A 99 10.77 -4.75 -13.81
CA SER A 99 11.92 -3.86 -14.02
C SER A 99 11.57 -2.37 -13.96
N PHE A 100 10.33 -1.97 -14.25
CA PHE A 100 9.88 -0.58 -14.13
C PHE A 100 9.96 -0.04 -12.71
N GLY A 101 9.90 -0.89 -11.68
CA GLY A 101 10.11 -0.46 -10.30
C GLY A 101 11.53 0.09 -10.03
N ARG A 102 12.52 -0.21 -10.89
CA ARG A 102 13.88 0.35 -10.77
C ARG A 102 14.03 1.74 -11.39
N TYR A 103 12.98 2.27 -12.03
CA TYR A 103 13.02 3.56 -12.69
C TYR A 103 13.54 4.72 -11.79
N PRO A 104 13.23 4.82 -10.49
CA PRO A 104 13.75 5.86 -9.61
C PRO A 104 15.27 5.84 -9.45
N TYR A 105 15.94 4.75 -9.77
CA TYR A 105 17.40 4.61 -9.66
C TYR A 105 18.13 4.84 -10.97
N GLN A 106 17.40 4.80 -12.08
CA GLN A 106 17.99 4.99 -13.41
C GLN A 106 18.30 6.47 -13.69
N SER A 107 19.41 6.71 -14.36
CA SER A 107 19.81 8.03 -14.87
C SER A 107 19.73 8.03 -16.40
N GLY A 108 18.66 8.61 -16.95
CA GLY A 108 18.43 8.67 -18.39
C GLY A 108 17.97 7.33 -19.01
N TRP A 109 18.19 7.15 -20.30
CA TRP A 109 17.80 5.97 -21.10
C TRP A 109 18.76 4.78 -20.90
N LYS A 110 19.18 4.49 -19.70
CA LYS A 110 20.07 3.35 -19.45
C LYS A 110 19.28 2.05 -19.36
N SER A 111 19.84 0.99 -19.94
CA SER A 111 19.37 -0.38 -19.76
C SER A 111 19.50 -0.80 -18.29
N VAL A 112 18.68 -1.78 -17.90
CA VAL A 112 18.73 -2.45 -16.58
C VAL A 112 20.19 -2.84 -16.27
N THR A 113 20.69 -2.38 -15.13
CA THR A 113 22.06 -2.68 -14.67
C THR A 113 22.15 -4.09 -14.05
N THR A 114 23.35 -4.58 -13.77
CA THR A 114 23.53 -5.85 -13.05
C THR A 114 22.91 -5.77 -11.65
N GLU A 115 23.08 -4.66 -10.96
CA GLU A 115 22.46 -4.42 -9.65
C GLU A 115 20.92 -4.44 -9.73
N ASP A 116 20.32 -3.79 -10.74
CA ASP A 116 18.88 -3.84 -10.96
C ASP A 116 18.40 -5.28 -11.20
N GLN A 117 19.18 -6.11 -11.91
CA GLN A 117 18.85 -7.51 -12.14
C GLN A 117 18.82 -8.32 -10.84
N GLU A 118 19.72 -8.05 -9.90
CA GLU A 118 19.74 -8.69 -8.57
C GLU A 118 18.47 -8.33 -7.79
N TYR A 119 18.06 -7.05 -7.77
CA TYR A 119 16.80 -6.63 -7.14
C TYR A 119 15.57 -7.24 -7.81
N ILE A 120 15.54 -7.32 -9.14
CA ILE A 120 14.44 -7.95 -9.88
C ILE A 120 14.35 -9.43 -9.52
N GLN A 121 15.48 -10.14 -9.54
CA GLN A 121 15.52 -11.57 -9.19
C GLN A 121 15.03 -11.80 -7.76
N TRP A 122 15.50 -11.00 -6.80
CA TRP A 122 15.06 -11.04 -5.41
C TRP A 122 13.55 -10.83 -5.27
N ALA A 123 12.98 -9.83 -5.93
CA ALA A 123 11.55 -9.54 -5.89
C ALA A 123 10.72 -10.69 -6.49
N LEU A 124 11.18 -11.29 -7.60
CA LEU A 124 10.55 -12.44 -8.24
C LEU A 124 10.58 -13.68 -7.33
N GLU A 125 11.68 -13.94 -6.64
CA GLU A 125 11.80 -15.05 -5.68
C GLU A 125 10.86 -14.87 -4.49
N LEU A 126 10.82 -13.68 -3.88
CA LEU A 126 9.93 -13.37 -2.77
C LEU A 126 8.45 -13.54 -3.11
N THR A 127 8.07 -13.20 -4.33
CA THR A 127 6.68 -13.27 -4.79
C THR A 127 6.34 -14.61 -5.47
N GLY A 128 7.30 -15.53 -5.59
CA GLY A 128 7.10 -16.84 -6.22
C GLY A 128 6.82 -16.75 -7.73
N LEU A 129 7.50 -15.83 -8.42
CA LEU A 129 7.30 -15.55 -9.85
C LEU A 129 8.52 -15.92 -10.73
N THR A 130 9.56 -16.51 -10.17
CA THR A 130 10.81 -16.82 -10.87
C THR A 130 10.58 -17.62 -12.16
N GLU A 131 9.77 -18.68 -12.09
CA GLU A 131 9.47 -19.53 -13.26
C GLU A 131 8.59 -18.82 -14.32
N LEU A 132 7.88 -17.77 -13.91
CA LEU A 132 7.00 -16.98 -14.78
C LEU A 132 7.66 -15.72 -15.33
N ALA A 133 8.94 -15.49 -15.04
CA ALA A 133 9.63 -14.23 -15.37
C ALA A 133 9.56 -13.86 -16.86
N ARG A 134 9.53 -14.85 -17.75
CA ARG A 134 9.48 -14.65 -19.21
C ARG A 134 8.07 -14.70 -19.80
N GLU A 135 7.07 -15.08 -18.98
CA GLU A 135 5.69 -15.16 -19.43
C GLU A 135 5.08 -13.76 -19.61
N SER A 136 4.13 -13.64 -20.53
CA SER A 136 3.34 -12.42 -20.69
C SER A 136 2.40 -12.26 -19.49
N VAL A 137 2.34 -11.05 -18.92
CA VAL A 137 1.42 -10.71 -17.83
C VAL A 137 -0.05 -10.93 -18.25
N ALA A 138 -0.34 -10.82 -19.53
CA ALA A 138 -1.70 -10.99 -20.07
C ALA A 138 -2.29 -12.39 -19.84
N ILE A 139 -1.44 -13.45 -19.81
CA ILE A 139 -1.89 -14.84 -19.66
C ILE A 139 -1.98 -15.30 -18.21
N LEU A 140 -1.53 -14.51 -17.27
CA LEU A 140 -1.47 -14.86 -15.85
C LEU A 140 -2.87 -14.87 -15.21
N SER A 141 -3.03 -15.69 -14.16
CA SER A 141 -4.21 -15.63 -13.28
C SER A 141 -4.28 -14.29 -12.53
N GLY A 142 -5.44 -13.93 -11.98
CA GLY A 142 -5.61 -12.71 -11.18
C GLY A 142 -4.62 -12.62 -10.03
N GLY A 143 -4.45 -13.72 -9.26
CA GLY A 143 -3.50 -13.78 -8.15
C GLY A 143 -2.04 -13.68 -8.60
N GLN A 144 -1.68 -14.30 -9.74
CA GLN A 144 -0.34 -14.16 -10.31
C GLN A 144 -0.08 -12.71 -10.75
N ARG A 145 -1.03 -12.08 -11.46
CA ARG A 145 -0.91 -10.65 -11.83
C ARG A 145 -0.73 -9.75 -10.62
N GLN A 146 -1.50 -9.98 -9.55
CA GLN A 146 -1.36 -9.20 -8.32
C GLN A 146 0.04 -9.34 -7.71
N ARG A 147 0.62 -10.55 -7.71
CA ARG A 147 1.98 -10.77 -7.26
C ARG A 147 3.02 -10.04 -8.13
N VAL A 148 2.79 -9.92 -9.44
CA VAL A 148 3.68 -9.14 -10.34
C VAL A 148 3.68 -7.66 -9.96
N TRP A 149 2.52 -7.07 -9.67
CA TRP A 149 2.42 -5.68 -9.23
C TRP A 149 3.10 -5.47 -7.88
N ILE A 150 2.96 -6.43 -6.95
CA ILE A 150 3.68 -6.38 -5.67
C ILE A 150 5.18 -6.49 -5.90
N ALA A 151 5.65 -7.41 -6.77
CA ALA A 151 7.06 -7.52 -7.12
C ALA A 151 7.61 -6.21 -7.71
N MET A 152 6.85 -5.53 -8.59
CA MET A 152 7.21 -4.23 -9.15
C MET A 152 7.34 -3.14 -8.06
N ALA A 153 6.48 -3.16 -7.05
CA ALA A 153 6.61 -2.25 -5.92
C ALA A 153 7.81 -2.60 -5.02
N LEU A 154 8.07 -3.89 -4.82
CA LEU A 154 9.18 -4.38 -4.00
C LEU A 154 10.54 -4.10 -4.60
N VAL A 155 10.71 -4.27 -5.92
CA VAL A 155 11.98 -4.06 -6.61
C VAL A 155 12.45 -2.60 -6.50
N GLN A 156 11.56 -1.69 -6.16
CA GLN A 156 11.87 -0.29 -5.85
C GLN A 156 12.73 -0.16 -4.58
N ASP A 157 12.77 -1.21 -3.74
CA ASP A 157 13.56 -1.33 -2.50
C ASP A 157 13.40 -0.15 -1.53
N THR A 158 12.15 0.29 -1.37
CA THR A 158 11.79 1.35 -0.43
C THR A 158 11.55 0.80 0.97
N ASP A 159 11.65 1.64 1.98
CA ASP A 159 11.36 1.27 3.37
C ASP A 159 9.86 1.21 3.67
N ILE A 160 9.05 1.96 2.88
CA ILE A 160 7.60 2.03 3.04
C ILE A 160 6.93 1.45 1.78
N LEU A 161 5.94 0.58 1.99
CA LEU A 161 5.09 0.01 0.96
C LEU A 161 3.63 0.37 1.24
N ILE A 162 3.02 1.14 0.36
CA ILE A 162 1.60 1.54 0.44
C ILE A 162 0.80 0.72 -0.58
N LEU A 163 -0.24 0.02 -0.13
CA LEU A 163 -1.03 -0.89 -0.95
C LEU A 163 -2.53 -0.54 -0.85
N ASP A 164 -3.11 -0.12 -1.94
CA ASP A 164 -4.55 0.17 -2.00
C ASP A 164 -5.31 -1.07 -2.48
N GLU A 165 -5.98 -1.75 -1.54
CA GLU A 165 -6.78 -2.96 -1.76
C GLU A 165 -6.01 -4.11 -2.44
N PRO A 166 -4.86 -4.58 -1.89
CA PRO A 166 -4.01 -5.56 -2.56
C PRO A 166 -4.65 -6.94 -2.73
N THR A 167 -5.78 -7.21 -2.10
CA THR A 167 -6.48 -8.50 -2.12
C THR A 167 -7.84 -8.47 -2.81
N THR A 168 -8.26 -7.33 -3.35
CA THR A 168 -9.55 -7.16 -4.02
C THR A 168 -9.60 -7.98 -5.31
N TYR A 169 -10.77 -8.55 -5.63
CA TYR A 169 -11.03 -9.45 -6.79
C TYR A 169 -10.28 -10.79 -6.76
N LEU A 170 -9.67 -11.17 -5.64
CA LEU A 170 -9.04 -12.47 -5.46
C LEU A 170 -9.94 -13.41 -4.66
N ASP A 171 -9.89 -14.70 -4.97
CA ASP A 171 -10.50 -15.71 -4.11
C ASP A 171 -9.77 -15.83 -2.74
N PRO A 172 -10.40 -16.43 -1.73
CA PRO A 172 -9.84 -16.48 -0.38
C PRO A 172 -8.45 -17.12 -0.29
N ALA A 173 -8.14 -18.11 -1.14
CA ALA A 173 -6.82 -18.76 -1.13
C ALA A 173 -5.73 -17.79 -1.60
N HIS A 174 -5.97 -17.11 -2.73
CA HIS A 174 -5.05 -16.12 -3.26
C HIS A 174 -4.90 -14.88 -2.37
N GLN A 175 -5.97 -14.46 -1.67
CA GLN A 175 -5.88 -13.38 -0.67
C GLN A 175 -4.89 -13.73 0.43
N LEU A 176 -4.98 -14.97 0.97
CA LEU A 176 -4.07 -15.46 2.00
C LEU A 176 -2.62 -15.57 1.49
N GLU A 177 -2.42 -16.00 0.24
CA GLU A 177 -1.09 -16.04 -0.37
C GLU A 177 -0.44 -14.67 -0.41
N ILE A 178 -1.18 -13.65 -0.90
CA ILE A 178 -0.69 -12.26 -0.95
C ILE A 178 -0.34 -11.73 0.44
N LEU A 179 -1.24 -11.90 1.40
CA LEU A 179 -1.00 -11.41 2.76
C LEU A 179 0.17 -12.13 3.46
N ASN A 180 0.35 -13.42 3.20
CA ASN A 180 1.53 -14.16 3.68
C ASN A 180 2.84 -13.64 3.05
N VAL A 181 2.83 -13.32 1.75
CA VAL A 181 3.98 -12.68 1.08
C VAL A 181 4.29 -11.34 1.75
N LEU A 182 3.29 -10.47 1.96
CA LEU A 182 3.47 -9.16 2.61
C LEU A 182 3.99 -9.31 4.05
N LYS A 183 3.45 -10.27 4.81
CA LYS A 183 3.91 -10.56 6.17
C LYS A 183 5.37 -11.03 6.19
N ARG A 184 5.77 -11.91 5.25
CA ARG A 184 7.15 -12.35 5.12
C ARG A 184 8.09 -11.18 4.79
N ILE A 185 7.70 -10.30 3.86
CA ILE A 185 8.45 -9.09 3.51
C ILE A 185 8.64 -8.19 4.73
N ASN A 186 7.60 -7.96 5.51
CA ASN A 186 7.70 -7.17 6.73
C ASN A 186 8.64 -7.82 7.74
N GLN A 187 8.51 -9.13 8.00
CA GLN A 187 9.29 -9.83 9.03
C GLN A 187 10.77 -10.01 8.64
N GLU A 188 11.05 -10.39 7.39
CA GLU A 188 12.40 -10.70 6.93
C GLU A 188 13.18 -9.44 6.51
N HIS A 189 12.49 -8.42 6.00
CA HIS A 189 13.12 -7.22 5.46
C HIS A 189 12.74 -5.93 6.23
N GLN A 190 11.99 -6.05 7.34
CA GLN A 190 11.60 -4.93 8.20
C GLN A 190 10.92 -3.77 7.46
N LYS A 191 10.25 -4.07 6.33
CA LYS A 191 9.52 -3.05 5.56
C LYS A 191 8.27 -2.60 6.31
N THR A 192 7.99 -1.31 6.29
CA THR A 192 6.75 -0.73 6.81
C THR A 192 5.67 -0.88 5.76
N ILE A 193 4.54 -1.50 6.10
CA ILE A 193 3.45 -1.75 5.16
C ILE A 193 2.20 -1.02 5.63
N VAL A 194 1.64 -0.20 4.75
CA VAL A 194 0.34 0.46 4.95
C VAL A 194 -0.60 -0.02 3.88
N MET A 195 -1.72 -0.63 4.25
CA MET A 195 -2.65 -1.18 3.27
C MET A 195 -4.11 -0.93 3.62
N THR A 196 -4.96 -0.83 2.60
CA THR A 196 -6.41 -0.88 2.80
C THR A 196 -6.89 -2.33 2.67
N ILE A 197 -7.75 -2.76 3.57
CA ILE A 197 -8.36 -4.12 3.57
C ILE A 197 -9.85 -3.99 3.84
N HIS A 198 -10.67 -4.77 3.10
CA HIS A 198 -12.11 -4.84 3.31
C HIS A 198 -12.50 -5.92 4.32
N ASP A 199 -11.79 -7.05 4.33
CA ASP A 199 -12.06 -8.15 5.24
C ASP A 199 -11.44 -7.88 6.61
N ILE A 200 -12.31 -7.69 7.60
CA ILE A 200 -11.94 -7.38 9.00
C ILE A 200 -11.16 -8.53 9.63
N ASN A 201 -11.47 -9.79 9.29
CA ASN A 201 -10.75 -10.95 9.84
C ASN A 201 -9.32 -10.99 9.30
N LEU A 202 -9.14 -10.66 8.02
CA LEU A 202 -7.80 -10.55 7.43
C LEU A 202 -7.02 -9.38 8.02
N ALA A 203 -7.65 -8.21 8.21
CA ALA A 203 -7.03 -7.09 8.91
C ALA A 203 -6.59 -7.49 10.33
N SER A 204 -7.45 -8.18 11.08
CA SER A 204 -7.14 -8.65 12.44
C SER A 204 -5.96 -9.63 12.48
N ARG A 205 -5.84 -10.50 11.48
CA ARG A 205 -4.83 -11.56 11.45
C ARG A 205 -3.46 -11.10 10.97
N PHE A 206 -3.43 -10.15 10.05
CA PHE A 206 -2.22 -9.79 9.31
C PHE A 206 -1.64 -8.44 9.67
N SER A 207 -2.29 -7.66 10.55
CA SER A 207 -1.83 -6.32 10.92
C SER A 207 -1.34 -6.27 12.36
N ASP A 208 -0.36 -5.41 12.59
CA ASP A 208 0.09 -5.02 13.92
C ASP A 208 -0.76 -3.86 14.45
N ARG A 209 -1.23 -2.98 13.55
CA ARG A 209 -2.10 -1.84 13.86
C ARG A 209 -3.25 -1.75 12.86
N VAL A 210 -4.35 -1.20 13.32
CA VAL A 210 -5.54 -0.93 12.50
C VAL A 210 -5.97 0.52 12.70
N ILE A 211 -6.28 1.19 11.61
CA ILE A 211 -6.92 2.52 11.58
C ILE A 211 -8.31 2.33 10.99
N ALA A 212 -9.35 2.68 11.75
CA ALA A 212 -10.74 2.60 11.32
C ALA A 212 -11.24 3.98 10.88
N MET A 213 -11.65 4.08 9.62
CA MET A 213 -12.13 5.32 8.99
C MET A 213 -13.61 5.27 8.68
N LYS A 214 -14.29 6.42 8.85
CA LYS A 214 -15.68 6.64 8.43
C LYS A 214 -15.86 8.10 8.04
N GLU A 215 -16.54 8.37 6.92
CA GLU A 215 -16.89 9.71 6.46
C GLU A 215 -15.73 10.71 6.51
N GLY A 216 -14.56 10.29 6.02
CA GLY A 216 -13.36 11.11 5.97
C GLY A 216 -12.66 11.32 7.32
N LYS A 217 -13.04 10.62 8.38
CA LYS A 217 -12.46 10.75 9.73
C LYS A 217 -11.88 9.44 10.20
N ILE A 218 -10.83 9.52 11.02
CA ILE A 218 -10.36 8.40 11.82
C ILE A 218 -11.25 8.30 13.04
N ILE A 219 -11.94 7.18 13.21
CA ILE A 219 -12.86 6.93 14.33
C ILE A 219 -12.14 6.24 15.48
N ASN A 220 -11.24 5.31 15.15
CA ASN A 220 -10.47 4.57 16.13
C ASN A 220 -9.14 4.11 15.50
N GLU A 221 -8.09 3.98 16.30
CA GLU A 221 -6.81 3.40 15.91
C GLU A 221 -6.16 2.67 17.10
N GLY A 222 -5.39 1.63 16.79
CA GLY A 222 -4.72 0.83 17.82
C GLY A 222 -4.34 -0.55 17.32
N THR A 223 -4.14 -1.48 18.23
CA THR A 223 -3.97 -2.90 17.90
C THR A 223 -5.29 -3.48 17.34
N PRO A 224 -5.24 -4.56 16.55
CA PRO A 224 -6.45 -5.21 16.08
C PRO A 224 -7.45 -5.54 17.20
N GLN A 225 -6.97 -5.95 18.37
CA GLN A 225 -7.80 -6.30 19.53
C GLN A 225 -8.53 -5.07 20.14
N GLU A 226 -7.93 -3.89 20.06
CA GLU A 226 -8.52 -2.64 20.54
C GLU A 226 -9.55 -2.07 19.57
N VAL A 227 -9.29 -2.15 18.28
CA VAL A 227 -10.11 -1.54 17.23
C VAL A 227 -11.23 -2.45 16.75
N ILE A 228 -10.94 -3.76 16.54
CA ILE A 228 -11.89 -4.74 16.02
C ILE A 228 -12.70 -5.35 17.17
N THR A 229 -13.54 -4.53 17.76
CA THR A 229 -14.51 -4.91 18.81
C THR A 229 -15.93 -4.72 18.28
N VAL A 230 -16.91 -5.34 18.92
CA VAL A 230 -18.33 -5.19 18.54
C VAL A 230 -18.74 -3.71 18.53
N THR A 231 -18.33 -2.94 19.54
CA THR A 231 -18.62 -1.50 19.63
C THR A 231 -17.84 -0.72 18.57
N GLY A 232 -16.54 -0.96 18.41
CA GLY A 232 -15.71 -0.28 17.40
C GLY A 232 -16.22 -0.50 15.97
N LEU A 233 -16.62 -1.74 15.64
CA LEU A 233 -17.18 -2.06 14.32
C LEU A 233 -18.59 -1.48 14.13
N ALA A 234 -19.42 -1.43 15.17
CA ALA A 234 -20.75 -0.81 15.09
C ALA A 234 -20.65 0.70 14.78
N ASP A 235 -19.66 1.39 15.36
CA ASP A 235 -19.45 2.82 15.12
C ASP A 235 -18.96 3.10 13.69
N VAL A 236 -18.11 2.22 13.15
CA VAL A 236 -17.53 2.37 11.80
C VAL A 236 -18.49 1.92 10.70
N PHE A 237 -19.11 0.74 10.83
CA PHE A 237 -19.90 0.10 9.77
C PHE A 237 -21.43 0.17 9.98
N GLU A 238 -21.92 0.85 11.03
CA GLU A 238 -23.35 0.95 11.35
C GLU A 238 -24.05 -0.41 11.55
N ILE A 239 -23.30 -1.43 11.95
CA ILE A 239 -23.84 -2.77 12.16
C ILE A 239 -24.63 -2.76 13.47
N GLY A 240 -25.92 -3.21 13.44
CA GLY A 240 -26.72 -3.44 14.63
C GLY A 240 -27.55 -2.25 15.14
N ARG A 241 -27.65 -1.14 14.43
CA ARG A 241 -28.72 -0.14 14.65
C ARG A 241 -29.97 -0.57 13.89
N ALA A 242 -30.59 -1.70 14.31
CA ALA A 242 -31.99 -1.93 13.97
C ALA A 242 -32.81 -0.91 14.74
N SER A 243 -33.47 -0.02 14.01
CA SER A 243 -34.50 0.91 14.48
C SER A 243 -35.70 0.17 15.03
#